data_9670d0434909be9418ed8619680de312
#
_entry.id   9670d0434909be9418ed8619680de312
#
_cell.length_a   1.000
_cell.length_b   1.000
_cell.length_c   1.000
_cell.angle_alpha   90.00
_cell.angle_beta   90.00
_cell.angle_gamma   90.00
#
_symmetry.space_group_name_H-M   'P 1'
#
loop_
_entity.id
_entity.type
_entity.pdbx_description
1 polymer ?
#
loop_
_entity_poly.entity_id
_entity_poly.type
_entity_poly.pdbx_seq_one_letter_code
_entity_poly.pdbx_strand_id
1 'polypeptide(L)'
;MSLFTKASVDFAIERIDVVRLDIARSPDGLLAGHDLMSPYVWRAEGRTRLLVRVLANPLGPSDPTGIIYSGQSDDGLFFTMEPKSVLEPGPHEEDAGGVEDPTVVIGDEPHLIVFYTGVDAQREQGSLLVATGPNLKRLTKDKVLLKAPEGEGNIKEATVAQGADGRYRLFYEYARDSASRIGLALSDSLMGPWKAAEDPFGVRERSWDNWHLSTGPILARPGEPPVMFYNGATADARWRIGWVAFDENYTRVVDRCIEPLLVPPPPKERAGTDIAFAASCVDHPSGIYLYYSLEDRVLRRALVRRLAPVG
;
A
#
# COMPACT_ATOMS: atom_id res chain seq x y z
N MET A 1 -4.07 -33.13 -22.96
CA MET A 1 -4.25 -33.23 -21.50
C MET A 1 -2.93 -32.78 -20.88
N SER A 2 -2.77 -31.47 -20.68
CA SER A 2 -1.52 -30.86 -20.15
C SER A 2 -1.57 -30.95 -18.63
N LEU A 3 -0.68 -31.76 -18.06
CA LEU A 3 -0.42 -31.81 -16.63
C LEU A 3 0.36 -30.54 -16.25
N PHE A 4 -0.34 -29.44 -16.01
CA PHE A 4 0.26 -28.34 -15.27
C PHE A 4 0.44 -28.80 -13.84
N THR A 5 1.64 -29.21 -13.47
CA THR A 5 2.09 -29.28 -12.09
C THR A 5 1.94 -27.87 -11.52
N LYS A 6 1.06 -27.72 -10.53
CA LYS A 6 0.82 -26.48 -9.79
C LYS A 6 2.16 -26.05 -9.19
N ALA A 7 2.82 -25.06 -9.80
CA ALA A 7 4.02 -24.51 -9.21
C ALA A 7 3.59 -23.80 -7.94
N SER A 8 3.85 -24.40 -6.80
CA SER A 8 3.67 -23.76 -5.49
C SER A 8 4.56 -22.52 -5.45
N VAL A 9 3.96 -21.37 -5.29
CA VAL A 9 4.67 -20.12 -4.97
C VAL A 9 4.83 -20.09 -3.46
N ASP A 10 6.02 -19.81 -2.95
CA ASP A 10 6.23 -19.60 -1.52
C ASP A 10 7.32 -18.55 -1.29
N PHE A 11 7.27 -17.90 -0.12
CA PHE A 11 8.18 -16.83 0.23
C PHE A 11 8.63 -16.94 1.68
N ALA A 12 9.85 -16.46 1.95
CA ALA A 12 10.39 -16.35 3.30
C ALA A 12 11.07 -15.00 3.52
N ILE A 13 11.01 -14.51 4.75
CA ILE A 13 11.77 -13.34 5.18
C ILE A 13 13.20 -13.77 5.46
N GLU A 14 14.17 -13.16 4.79
CA GLU A 14 15.61 -13.37 5.04
C GLU A 14 16.12 -12.38 6.09
N ARG A 15 15.68 -11.11 6.00
CA ARG A 15 16.15 -10.04 6.89
C ARG A 15 15.12 -8.93 7.00
N ILE A 16 15.07 -8.28 8.15
CA ILE A 16 14.31 -7.07 8.39
C ILE A 16 15.25 -5.93 8.77
N ASP A 17 15.16 -4.83 8.05
CA ASP A 17 15.95 -3.63 8.24
C ASP A 17 15.08 -2.47 8.75
N VAL A 18 15.67 -1.56 9.52
CA VAL A 18 15.04 -0.30 9.92
C VAL A 18 15.17 0.71 8.78
N VAL A 19 14.05 1.31 8.37
CA VAL A 19 14.05 2.45 7.46
C VAL A 19 14.10 3.74 8.28
N ARG A 20 15.01 4.64 7.93
CA ARG A 20 15.25 5.90 8.63
C ARG A 20 15.06 7.07 7.67
N LEU A 21 14.43 8.12 8.19
CA LEU A 21 14.26 9.38 7.48
C LEU A 21 15.19 10.43 8.08
N ASP A 22 15.79 11.25 7.22
CA ASP A 22 16.60 12.41 7.65
C ASP A 22 15.66 13.55 8.12
N ILE A 23 15.26 13.47 9.36
CA ILE A 23 14.34 14.43 9.98
C ILE A 23 15.09 15.72 10.36
N ALA A 24 16.41 15.66 10.58
CA ALA A 24 17.23 16.78 11.05
C ALA A 24 17.35 17.92 10.02
N ARG A 25 17.07 17.62 8.74
CA ARG A 25 17.07 18.61 7.65
C ARG A 25 15.73 19.27 7.41
N SER A 26 14.67 18.88 8.09
CA SER A 26 13.43 19.64 8.09
C SER A 26 13.67 20.95 8.87
N PRO A 27 13.53 22.14 8.24
CA PRO A 27 13.79 23.42 8.90
C PRO A 27 12.98 23.62 10.17
N ASP A 28 11.84 22.96 10.28
CA ASP A 28 10.86 23.14 11.35
C ASP A 28 10.75 21.93 12.29
N GLY A 29 11.55 20.88 12.07
CA GLY A 29 11.47 19.64 12.84
C GLY A 29 10.11 18.91 12.70
N LEU A 30 9.39 19.16 11.63
CA LEU A 30 8.00 18.75 11.40
C LEU A 30 7.75 17.25 11.52
N LEU A 31 8.77 16.42 11.33
CA LEU A 31 8.62 14.96 11.44
C LEU A 31 9.07 14.42 12.80
N ALA A 32 9.69 15.26 13.64
CA ALA A 32 10.09 14.86 14.98
C ALA A 32 8.85 14.66 15.86
N GLY A 33 8.70 13.47 16.45
CA GLY A 33 7.53 13.12 17.26
C GLY A 33 6.27 12.77 16.48
N HIS A 34 6.38 12.55 15.15
CA HIS A 34 5.29 12.10 14.33
C HIS A 34 5.35 10.57 14.10
N ASP A 35 4.21 9.97 13.87
CA ASP A 35 4.10 8.60 13.41
C ASP A 35 4.23 8.56 11.87
N LEU A 36 4.85 7.48 11.36
CA LEU A 36 5.15 7.28 9.96
C LEU A 36 4.47 6.02 9.46
N MET A 37 3.69 6.13 8.39
CA MET A 37 2.91 5.02 7.82
C MET A 37 2.97 5.00 6.30
N SER A 38 2.46 3.93 5.72
CA SER A 38 2.20 3.75 4.28
C SER A 38 3.41 4.15 3.42
N PRO A 39 4.59 3.53 3.63
CA PRO A 39 5.79 3.86 2.87
C PRO A 39 5.69 3.36 1.44
N TYR A 40 5.37 4.22 0.49
CA TYR A 40 5.40 3.87 -0.93
C TYR A 40 6.77 4.14 -1.52
N VAL A 41 7.48 3.08 -1.84
CA VAL A 41 8.86 3.13 -2.35
C VAL A 41 8.93 2.60 -3.77
N TRP A 42 9.61 3.32 -4.65
CA TRP A 42 9.86 2.91 -6.04
C TRP A 42 11.23 3.34 -6.52
N ARG A 43 11.65 2.85 -7.67
CA ARG A 43 12.89 3.27 -8.33
C ARG A 43 12.59 4.17 -9.52
N ALA A 44 13.25 5.31 -9.57
CA ALA A 44 13.19 6.23 -10.69
C ALA A 44 14.54 6.96 -10.83
N GLU A 45 14.99 7.17 -12.06
CA GLU A 45 16.22 7.94 -12.37
C GLU A 45 17.47 7.44 -11.61
N GLY A 46 17.60 6.13 -11.44
CA GLY A 46 18.73 5.49 -10.74
C GLY A 46 18.68 5.58 -9.21
N ARG A 47 17.67 6.24 -8.62
CA ARG A 47 17.50 6.40 -7.17
C ARG A 47 16.26 5.68 -6.65
N THR A 48 16.26 5.43 -5.36
CA THR A 48 15.08 4.97 -4.62
C THR A 48 14.32 6.20 -4.13
N ARG A 49 13.02 6.27 -4.42
CA ARG A 49 12.12 7.35 -4.03
C ARG A 49 11.14 6.84 -2.98
N LEU A 50 10.64 7.73 -2.13
CA LEU A 50 9.68 7.44 -1.08
C LEU A 50 8.58 8.50 -1.08
N LEU A 51 7.34 8.05 -0.95
CA LEU A 51 6.24 8.80 -0.36
C LEU A 51 5.90 8.17 0.98
N VAL A 52 5.59 8.97 1.98
CA VAL A 52 5.25 8.49 3.32
C VAL A 52 4.15 9.35 3.93
N ARG A 53 3.19 8.70 4.57
CA ARG A 53 2.18 9.36 5.40
C ARG A 53 2.80 9.72 6.74
N VAL A 54 2.59 10.96 7.12
CA VAL A 54 3.07 11.54 8.38
C VAL A 54 1.89 12.11 9.14
N LEU A 55 1.77 11.81 10.42
CA LEU A 55 0.71 12.33 11.29
C LEU A 55 1.23 12.60 12.68
N ALA A 56 0.59 13.56 13.38
CA ALA A 56 0.95 13.96 14.73
C ALA A 56 0.76 12.80 15.74
N ASN A 57 1.63 12.70 16.73
CA ASN A 57 1.49 11.75 17.83
C ASN A 57 1.71 12.48 19.18
N PRO A 58 0.64 12.63 20.03
CA PRO A 58 -0.72 12.18 19.80
C PRO A 58 -1.47 12.99 18.73
N LEU A 59 -2.38 12.34 18.01
CA LEU A 59 -3.23 12.99 17.02
C LEU A 59 -4.29 13.85 17.72
N GLY A 60 -4.22 15.15 17.54
CA GLY A 60 -5.18 16.12 18.09
C GLY A 60 -6.48 16.18 17.27
N PRO A 61 -7.53 16.82 17.83
CA PRO A 61 -8.83 16.92 17.15
C PRO A 61 -8.80 17.74 15.87
N SER A 62 -7.85 18.65 15.71
CA SER A 62 -7.68 19.51 14.53
C SER A 62 -6.53 19.07 13.63
N ASP A 63 -5.75 18.08 14.02
CA ASP A 63 -4.64 17.61 13.20
C ASP A 63 -5.16 16.78 12.00
N PRO A 64 -4.57 16.88 10.83
CA PRO A 64 -4.94 16.02 9.71
C PRO A 64 -4.61 14.56 10.02
N THR A 65 -5.42 13.63 9.50
CA THR A 65 -5.18 12.19 9.66
C THR A 65 -3.95 11.72 8.89
N GLY A 66 -3.39 12.56 8.04
CA GLY A 66 -2.16 12.34 7.32
C GLY A 66 -1.80 13.52 6.42
N ILE A 67 -0.50 13.67 6.19
CA ILE A 67 0.11 14.55 5.18
C ILE A 67 1.16 13.69 4.47
N ILE A 68 1.31 13.83 3.15
CA ILE A 68 2.27 13.04 2.38
C ILE A 68 3.54 13.85 2.14
N TYR A 69 4.66 13.29 2.59
CA TYR A 69 6.01 13.80 2.33
C TYR A 69 6.77 12.88 1.37
N SER A 70 7.77 13.43 0.71
CA SER A 70 8.66 12.66 -0.17
C SER A 70 10.11 12.67 0.29
N GLY A 71 10.82 11.61 -0.08
CA GLY A 71 12.26 11.48 0.16
C GLY A 71 12.95 10.69 -0.93
N GLN A 72 14.27 10.67 -0.87
CA GLN A 72 15.12 9.89 -1.78
C GLN A 72 16.27 9.21 -1.03
N SER A 73 16.72 8.09 -1.58
CA SER A 73 17.75 7.25 -0.98
C SER A 73 18.59 6.57 -2.05
N ASP A 74 19.85 6.31 -1.74
CA ASP A 74 20.73 5.47 -2.57
C ASP A 74 20.63 3.98 -2.20
N ASP A 75 20.39 3.66 -0.92
CA ASP A 75 20.35 2.30 -0.37
C ASP A 75 18.93 1.76 -0.04
N GLY A 76 17.92 2.62 -0.12
CA GLY A 76 16.54 2.30 0.25
C GLY A 76 16.31 2.10 1.76
N LEU A 77 17.25 2.50 2.61
CA LEU A 77 17.16 2.42 4.06
C LEU A 77 17.23 3.78 4.76
N PHE A 78 18.07 4.66 4.24
CA PHE A 78 18.21 6.01 4.75
C PHE A 78 17.71 7.00 3.70
N PHE A 79 16.59 7.69 4.00
CA PHE A 79 15.98 8.65 3.09
C PHE A 79 16.25 10.08 3.54
N THR A 80 16.76 10.90 2.64
CA THR A 80 16.81 12.36 2.76
C THR A 80 15.46 12.92 2.34
N MET A 81 14.76 13.58 3.25
CA MET A 81 13.41 14.09 3.04
C MET A 81 13.42 15.48 2.40
N GLU A 82 12.44 15.72 1.53
CA GLU A 82 12.14 17.07 1.05
C GLU A 82 11.49 17.87 2.19
N PRO A 83 11.80 19.18 2.34
CA PRO A 83 11.29 19.98 3.44
C PRO A 83 9.79 20.34 3.31
N LYS A 84 9.22 20.18 2.13
CA LYS A 84 7.81 20.47 1.85
C LYS A 84 7.06 19.18 1.59
N SER A 85 5.83 19.13 2.07
CA SER A 85 4.87 18.09 1.74
C SER A 85 4.59 18.03 0.24
N VAL A 86 4.18 16.87 -0.21
CA VAL A 86 3.79 16.60 -1.60
C VAL A 86 2.27 16.76 -1.74
N LEU A 87 1.51 16.23 -0.79
CA LEU A 87 0.06 16.36 -0.72
C LEU A 87 -0.35 16.74 0.71
N GLU A 88 -1.24 17.72 0.81
CA GLU A 88 -1.86 18.22 2.04
C GLU A 88 -3.38 18.14 1.95
N PRO A 89 -4.13 18.21 3.06
CA PRO A 89 -5.58 18.26 3.06
C PRO A 89 -6.16 19.39 2.16
N GLY A 90 -7.34 19.15 1.60
CA GLY A 90 -8.01 20.10 0.69
C GLY A 90 -7.34 20.19 -0.70
N PRO A 91 -7.95 20.83 -1.71
CA PRO A 91 -9.18 21.60 -1.60
C PRO A 91 -10.48 20.78 -1.76
N HIS A 92 -10.41 19.46 -1.98
CA HIS A 92 -11.61 18.63 -2.09
C HIS A 92 -12.23 18.40 -0.71
N GLU A 93 -13.55 18.28 -0.63
CA GLU A 93 -14.26 17.94 0.60
C GLU A 93 -13.83 16.54 1.10
N GLU A 94 -13.57 15.64 0.17
CA GLU A 94 -13.18 14.25 0.42
C GLU A 94 -11.78 14.09 0.99
N ASP A 95 -10.96 15.12 0.98
CA ASP A 95 -9.60 15.06 1.58
C ASP A 95 -9.34 16.22 2.57
N ALA A 96 -10.38 16.90 3.01
CA ALA A 96 -10.26 18.03 3.92
C ALA A 96 -9.76 17.66 5.33
N GLY A 97 -9.95 16.41 5.76
CA GLY A 97 -9.49 15.88 7.05
C GLY A 97 -8.12 15.20 7.00
N GLY A 98 -7.62 14.87 5.80
CA GLY A 98 -6.30 14.25 5.66
C GLY A 98 -6.06 13.60 4.31
N VAL A 99 -4.79 13.32 4.03
CA VAL A 99 -4.33 12.57 2.85
C VAL A 99 -3.46 11.40 3.29
N GLU A 100 -3.80 10.18 2.82
CA GLU A 100 -3.25 8.92 3.29
C GLU A 100 -2.84 8.01 2.13
N ASP A 101 -2.10 6.96 2.40
CA ASP A 101 -1.86 5.76 1.60
C ASP A 101 -1.54 6.05 0.12
N PRO A 102 -0.43 6.75 -0.16
CA PRO A 102 -0.07 7.12 -1.51
C PRO A 102 0.40 5.91 -2.32
N THR A 103 -0.05 5.80 -3.56
CA THR A 103 0.43 4.82 -4.55
C THR A 103 0.85 5.54 -5.82
N VAL A 104 2.06 5.28 -6.28
CA VAL A 104 2.63 5.93 -7.47
C VAL A 104 2.51 5.00 -8.66
N VAL A 105 1.96 5.51 -9.76
CA VAL A 105 2.00 4.86 -11.07
C VAL A 105 2.75 5.79 -12.03
N ILE A 106 3.77 5.24 -12.69
CA ILE A 106 4.49 5.94 -13.73
C ILE A 106 3.73 5.68 -15.03
N GLY A 107 3.07 6.71 -15.54
CA GLY A 107 2.39 6.65 -16.83
C GLY A 107 3.37 6.87 -18.00
N ASP A 108 2.83 6.91 -19.21
CA ASP A 108 3.59 7.31 -20.40
C ASP A 108 4.06 8.76 -20.20
N GLU A 109 5.38 8.98 -20.43
CA GLU A 109 6.04 10.27 -20.25
C GLU A 109 5.18 11.48 -20.71
N PRO A 110 5.12 12.58 -19.95
CA PRO A 110 5.88 12.92 -18.73
C PRO A 110 4.99 12.96 -17.46
N HIS A 111 4.13 11.98 -17.20
CA HIS A 111 3.10 12.08 -16.18
C HIS A 111 3.30 11.08 -15.04
N LEU A 112 3.56 11.63 -13.85
CA LEU A 112 3.46 10.93 -12.59
C LEU A 112 2.00 10.96 -12.14
N ILE A 113 1.45 9.82 -11.79
CA ILE A 113 0.10 9.67 -11.25
C ILE A 113 0.24 9.17 -9.81
N VAL A 114 -0.33 9.88 -8.86
CA VAL A 114 -0.37 9.49 -7.45
C VAL A 114 -1.82 9.26 -7.06
N PHE A 115 -2.17 8.01 -6.80
CA PHE A 115 -3.42 7.64 -6.14
C PHE A 115 -3.24 7.83 -4.65
N TYR A 116 -4.22 8.34 -3.95
CA TYR A 116 -4.18 8.51 -2.51
C TYR A 116 -5.56 8.42 -1.89
N THR A 117 -5.62 8.05 -0.63
CA THR A 117 -6.82 8.12 0.18
C THR A 117 -7.00 9.55 0.68
N GLY A 118 -8.13 10.16 0.37
CA GLY A 118 -8.58 11.39 1.03
C GLY A 118 -9.55 11.02 2.15
N VAL A 119 -9.48 11.73 3.26
CA VAL A 119 -10.37 11.58 4.41
C VAL A 119 -11.15 12.89 4.56
N ASP A 120 -12.47 12.79 4.74
CA ASP A 120 -13.33 13.95 4.92
C ASP A 120 -13.04 14.74 6.21
N ALA A 121 -13.58 15.96 6.33
CA ALA A 121 -13.36 16.82 7.48
C ALA A 121 -13.84 16.21 8.81
N GLN A 122 -14.82 15.32 8.77
CA GLN A 122 -15.37 14.60 9.92
C GLN A 122 -14.50 13.40 10.31
N ARG A 123 -13.58 13.00 9.44
CA ARG A 123 -12.71 11.81 9.59
C ARG A 123 -13.49 10.49 9.63
N GLU A 124 -14.64 10.46 8.97
CA GLU A 124 -15.55 9.31 8.95
C GLU A 124 -15.47 8.54 7.64
N GLN A 125 -15.19 9.23 6.53
CA GLN A 125 -15.21 8.64 5.20
C GLN A 125 -13.88 8.80 4.47
N GLY A 126 -13.34 7.66 4.01
CA GLY A 126 -12.27 7.60 3.04
C GLY A 126 -12.82 7.57 1.61
N SER A 127 -12.15 8.27 0.71
CA SER A 127 -12.40 8.25 -0.74
C SER A 127 -11.07 8.13 -1.48
N LEU A 128 -11.08 7.55 -2.67
CA LEU A 128 -9.88 7.45 -3.49
C LEU A 128 -9.80 8.63 -4.45
N LEU A 129 -8.69 9.36 -4.36
CA LEU A 129 -8.39 10.51 -5.21
C LEU A 129 -7.12 10.28 -6.03
N VAL A 130 -6.90 11.16 -6.99
CA VAL A 130 -5.71 11.17 -7.83
C VAL A 130 -5.13 12.57 -7.95
N ALA A 131 -3.79 12.62 -7.91
CA ALA A 131 -3.02 13.80 -8.26
C ALA A 131 -2.08 13.46 -9.42
N THR A 132 -1.91 14.38 -10.35
CA THR A 132 -1.09 14.18 -11.55
C THR A 132 -0.10 15.32 -11.74
N GLY A 133 1.00 15.07 -12.40
CA GLY A 133 1.98 16.11 -12.73
C GLY A 133 3.27 15.55 -13.31
N PRO A 134 4.14 16.44 -13.79
CA PRO A 134 5.42 16.00 -14.39
C PRO A 134 6.42 15.49 -13.35
N ASN A 135 6.27 15.80 -12.09
CA ASN A 135 7.08 15.33 -10.97
C ASN A 135 6.40 15.66 -9.63
N LEU A 136 6.94 15.15 -8.52
CA LEU A 136 6.39 15.34 -7.18
C LEU A 136 6.29 16.81 -6.72
N LYS A 137 7.13 17.70 -7.25
CA LYS A 137 7.11 19.14 -6.90
C LYS A 137 6.02 19.92 -7.66
N ARG A 138 5.41 19.33 -8.66
CA ARG A 138 4.38 19.93 -9.50
C ARG A 138 3.21 18.97 -9.72
N LEU A 139 2.75 18.37 -8.63
CA LEU A 139 1.50 17.61 -8.60
C LEU A 139 0.32 18.57 -8.46
N THR A 140 -0.74 18.26 -9.18
CA THR A 140 -2.05 18.89 -9.07
C THR A 140 -3.05 17.81 -8.68
N LYS A 141 -3.80 18.05 -7.62
CA LYS A 141 -4.94 17.22 -7.26
C LYS A 141 -6.01 17.37 -8.34
N ASP A 142 -6.43 16.26 -8.92
CA ASP A 142 -7.26 16.25 -10.12
C ASP A 142 -8.72 15.98 -9.76
N LYS A 143 -9.04 14.78 -9.29
CA LYS A 143 -10.42 14.38 -9.02
C LYS A 143 -10.53 13.23 -8.02
N VAL A 144 -11.73 13.06 -7.51
CA VAL A 144 -12.18 11.84 -6.84
C VAL A 144 -12.40 10.75 -7.88
N LEU A 145 -11.74 9.61 -7.71
CA LEU A 145 -11.85 8.46 -8.62
C LEU A 145 -12.89 7.46 -8.18
N LEU A 146 -12.99 7.22 -6.87
CA LEU A 146 -13.87 6.22 -6.30
C LEU A 146 -14.36 6.68 -4.93
N LYS A 147 -15.67 6.59 -4.72
CA LYS A 147 -16.34 6.76 -3.43
C LYS A 147 -17.01 5.46 -3.03
N ALA A 148 -17.17 5.25 -1.73
CA ALA A 148 -17.90 4.11 -1.22
C ALA A 148 -19.34 4.14 -1.74
N PRO A 149 -19.90 3.00 -2.16
CA PRO A 149 -21.34 2.87 -2.40
C PRO A 149 -22.13 3.16 -1.11
N GLU A 150 -23.41 3.48 -1.27
CA GLU A 150 -24.30 3.67 -0.12
C GLU A 150 -24.34 2.41 0.77
N GLY A 151 -24.12 2.59 2.06
CA GLY A 151 -24.05 1.48 3.03
C GLY A 151 -22.67 0.80 3.16
N GLU A 152 -21.71 1.19 2.32
CA GLU A 152 -20.30 0.78 2.42
C GLU A 152 -19.44 1.99 2.76
N GLY A 153 -18.26 1.79 3.33
CA GLY A 153 -17.43 2.90 3.76
C GLY A 153 -15.94 2.73 3.51
N ASN A 154 -15.20 3.81 3.76
CA ASN A 154 -13.74 3.83 3.86
C ASN A 154 -13.01 3.22 2.67
N ILE A 155 -13.21 3.76 1.46
CA ILE A 155 -12.35 3.41 0.33
C ILE A 155 -10.94 3.93 0.58
N LYS A 156 -9.97 3.00 0.66
CA LYS A 156 -8.57 3.27 1.00
C LYS A 156 -7.62 2.35 0.22
N GLU A 157 -6.32 2.54 0.44
CA GLU A 157 -5.24 1.60 0.08
C GLU A 157 -5.29 1.16 -1.39
N ALA A 158 -5.18 2.10 -2.31
CA ALA A 158 -5.16 1.78 -3.73
C ALA A 158 -3.92 1.00 -4.14
N THR A 159 -4.11 -0.07 -4.90
CA THR A 159 -3.03 -0.77 -5.62
C THR A 159 -3.43 -0.94 -7.07
N VAL A 160 -2.57 -0.52 -7.99
CA VAL A 160 -2.85 -0.56 -9.42
C VAL A 160 -1.95 -1.57 -10.11
N ALA A 161 -2.54 -2.38 -11.00
CA ALA A 161 -1.83 -3.30 -11.87
C ALA A 161 -2.41 -3.27 -13.27
N GLN A 162 -1.66 -3.75 -14.26
CA GLN A 162 -2.16 -3.96 -15.61
C GLN A 162 -2.18 -5.46 -15.91
N GLY A 163 -3.31 -5.98 -16.39
CA GLY A 163 -3.42 -7.36 -16.81
C GLY A 163 -2.79 -7.60 -18.18
N ALA A 164 -2.56 -8.85 -18.53
CA ALA A 164 -2.07 -9.26 -19.84
C ALA A 164 -3.03 -8.85 -20.99
N ASP A 165 -4.30 -8.64 -20.67
CA ASP A 165 -5.33 -8.11 -21.59
C ASP A 165 -5.20 -6.60 -21.83
N GLY A 166 -4.20 -5.92 -21.22
CA GLY A 166 -3.93 -4.50 -21.35
C GLY A 166 -4.80 -3.60 -20.45
N ARG A 167 -5.83 -4.15 -19.79
CA ARG A 167 -6.72 -3.36 -18.94
C ARG A 167 -6.10 -3.16 -17.56
N TYR A 168 -6.41 -2.03 -16.93
CA TYR A 168 -5.99 -1.74 -15.57
C TYR A 168 -6.91 -2.37 -14.54
N ARG A 169 -6.32 -2.77 -13.42
CA ARG A 169 -6.94 -3.29 -12.20
C ARG A 169 -6.62 -2.34 -11.08
N LEU A 170 -7.65 -1.84 -10.43
CA LEU A 170 -7.55 -1.06 -9.20
C LEU A 170 -8.10 -1.92 -8.06
N PHE A 171 -7.20 -2.38 -7.22
CA PHE A 171 -7.55 -3.00 -5.95
C PHE A 171 -7.63 -1.90 -4.90
N TYR A 172 -8.62 -1.99 -4.02
CA TYR A 172 -8.83 -1.01 -2.97
C TYR A 172 -9.41 -1.68 -1.73
N GLU A 173 -9.12 -1.11 -0.55
CA GLU A 173 -9.82 -1.49 0.66
C GLU A 173 -11.17 -0.76 0.71
N TYR A 174 -12.21 -1.43 1.18
CA TYR A 174 -13.49 -0.82 1.52
C TYR A 174 -14.07 -1.47 2.77
N ALA A 175 -14.98 -0.77 3.48
CA ALA A 175 -15.62 -1.28 4.68
C ALA A 175 -17.03 -1.82 4.35
N ARG A 176 -17.29 -3.05 4.79
CA ARG A 176 -18.60 -3.70 4.76
C ARG A 176 -18.79 -4.54 6.04
N ASP A 177 -19.95 -4.44 6.67
CA ASP A 177 -20.29 -5.20 7.88
C ASP A 177 -19.23 -5.08 9.00
N SER A 178 -18.78 -3.85 9.24
CA SER A 178 -17.72 -3.52 10.23
C SER A 178 -16.39 -4.23 10.00
N ALA A 179 -16.10 -4.62 8.77
CA ALA A 179 -14.85 -5.27 8.40
C ALA A 179 -14.30 -4.72 7.07
N SER A 180 -12.98 -4.68 6.97
CA SER A 180 -12.29 -4.33 5.71
C SER A 180 -12.34 -5.48 4.72
N ARG A 181 -12.54 -5.14 3.44
CA ARG A 181 -12.55 -6.05 2.29
C ARG A 181 -11.66 -5.49 1.18
N ILE A 182 -11.21 -6.35 0.28
CA ILE A 182 -10.51 -5.92 -0.92
C ILE A 182 -11.50 -5.94 -2.08
N GLY A 183 -11.81 -4.78 -2.62
CA GLY A 183 -12.58 -4.62 -3.84
C GLY A 183 -11.68 -4.56 -5.07
N LEU A 184 -12.28 -4.74 -6.23
CA LEU A 184 -11.63 -4.66 -7.53
C LEU A 184 -12.45 -3.78 -8.47
N ALA A 185 -11.78 -2.89 -9.19
CA ALA A 185 -12.37 -2.15 -10.29
C ALA A 185 -11.49 -2.26 -11.55
N LEU A 186 -12.11 -2.20 -12.70
CA LEU A 186 -11.50 -2.37 -14.02
C LEU A 186 -11.63 -1.08 -14.84
N SER A 187 -10.60 -0.75 -15.59
CA SER A 187 -10.63 0.37 -16.54
C SER A 187 -9.67 0.14 -17.71
N ASP A 188 -9.95 0.81 -18.83
CA ASP A 188 -9.03 0.90 -19.97
C ASP A 188 -8.04 2.08 -19.81
N SER A 189 -8.22 2.91 -18.79
CA SER A 189 -7.39 4.08 -18.49
C SER A 189 -7.11 4.20 -16.99
N LEU A 190 -5.89 4.63 -16.63
CA LEU A 190 -5.51 4.94 -15.23
C LEU A 190 -6.40 6.02 -14.62
N MET A 191 -6.92 6.92 -15.41
CA MET A 191 -7.81 8.00 -14.98
C MET A 191 -9.28 7.60 -14.94
N GLY A 192 -9.60 6.31 -15.19
CA GLY A 192 -10.97 5.80 -15.23
C GLY A 192 -11.70 6.12 -16.57
N PRO A 193 -13.02 5.90 -16.65
CA PRO A 193 -13.87 5.50 -15.54
C PRO A 193 -13.58 4.08 -15.05
N TRP A 194 -13.60 3.90 -13.73
CA TRP A 194 -13.44 2.61 -13.08
C TRP A 194 -14.80 1.91 -12.89
N LYS A 195 -14.87 0.64 -13.25
CA LYS A 195 -16.08 -0.17 -13.10
C LYS A 195 -15.82 -1.24 -12.06
N ALA A 196 -16.62 -1.25 -11.00
CA ALA A 196 -16.54 -2.27 -9.96
C ALA A 196 -16.71 -3.69 -10.56
N ALA A 197 -15.94 -4.63 -10.04
CA ALA A 197 -15.97 -6.05 -10.34
C ALA A 197 -16.21 -6.83 -9.04
N GLU A 198 -16.26 -8.16 -9.14
CA GLU A 198 -16.32 -9.03 -7.95
C GLU A 198 -15.02 -8.90 -7.13
N ASP A 199 -15.16 -9.03 -5.82
CA ASP A 199 -14.01 -9.05 -4.91
C ASP A 199 -13.04 -10.18 -5.33
N PRO A 200 -11.73 -9.89 -5.41
CA PRO A 200 -10.77 -10.85 -5.96
C PRO A 200 -10.59 -12.09 -5.10
N PHE A 201 -10.77 -11.96 -3.80
CA PHE A 201 -10.80 -13.05 -2.83
C PHE A 201 -11.40 -12.58 -1.50
N GLY A 202 -11.88 -13.52 -0.70
CA GLY A 202 -12.49 -13.29 0.61
C GLY A 202 -11.61 -13.72 1.78
N VAL A 203 -12.11 -13.46 3.00
CA VAL A 203 -11.53 -13.96 4.27
C VAL A 203 -11.62 -15.49 4.38
N ARG A 204 -10.82 -16.08 5.28
CA ARG A 204 -10.81 -17.52 5.56
C ARG A 204 -11.17 -17.79 7.02
N GLU A 205 -12.30 -18.44 7.27
CA GLU A 205 -12.93 -18.57 8.60
C GLU A 205 -12.00 -19.04 9.75
N ARG A 206 -11.03 -19.88 9.48
CA ARG A 206 -10.13 -20.46 10.49
C ARG A 206 -8.67 -20.10 10.25
N SER A 207 -8.43 -18.85 9.88
CA SER A 207 -7.12 -18.35 9.53
C SER A 207 -6.82 -17.03 10.24
N TRP A 208 -5.58 -16.59 10.15
CA TRP A 208 -5.10 -15.32 10.68
C TRP A 208 -5.74 -14.10 9.98
N ASP A 209 -6.30 -14.28 8.79
CA ASP A 209 -6.96 -13.30 7.93
C ASP A 209 -8.48 -13.55 7.84
N ASN A 210 -9.09 -13.86 8.98
CA ASN A 210 -10.48 -14.32 9.03
C ASN A 210 -11.51 -13.20 9.18
N TRP A 211 -11.07 -11.94 9.32
CA TRP A 211 -12.01 -10.83 9.53
C TRP A 211 -11.75 -9.63 8.62
N HIS A 212 -10.54 -9.10 8.58
CA HIS A 212 -10.18 -7.96 7.75
C HIS A 212 -9.23 -8.37 6.63
N LEU A 213 -9.40 -7.74 5.46
CA LEU A 213 -8.46 -7.78 4.34
C LEU A 213 -8.22 -6.35 3.84
N SER A 214 -6.97 -6.04 3.55
CA SER A 214 -6.59 -4.82 2.86
C SER A 214 -5.58 -5.12 1.77
N THR A 215 -5.51 -4.25 0.77
CA THR A 215 -4.58 -4.39 -0.34
C THR A 215 -3.14 -4.27 0.14
N GLY A 216 -2.24 -4.60 -0.73
CA GLY A 216 -0.81 -4.40 -0.56
C GLY A 216 -0.13 -4.39 -1.92
N PRO A 217 1.18 -4.23 -1.97
CA PRO A 217 1.91 -4.09 -3.22
C PRO A 217 1.86 -5.35 -4.07
N ILE A 218 1.84 -5.16 -5.39
CA ILE A 218 1.90 -6.23 -6.37
C ILE A 218 3.30 -6.31 -6.97
N LEU A 219 3.86 -7.51 -6.95
CA LEU A 219 5.03 -7.90 -7.72
C LEU A 219 4.57 -8.61 -8.98
N ALA A 220 4.85 -8.05 -10.15
CA ALA A 220 4.61 -8.68 -11.44
C ALA A 220 5.95 -8.86 -12.19
N ARG A 221 6.27 -10.09 -12.57
CA ARG A 221 7.45 -10.43 -13.36
C ARG A 221 7.02 -11.16 -14.63
N PRO A 222 7.66 -10.92 -15.76
CA PRO A 222 7.35 -11.63 -17.00
C PRO A 222 7.44 -13.15 -16.83
N GLY A 223 6.38 -13.87 -17.22
CA GLY A 223 6.35 -15.32 -17.16
C GLY A 223 6.08 -15.93 -15.77
N GLU A 224 5.85 -15.12 -14.76
CA GLU A 224 5.47 -15.56 -13.41
C GLU A 224 4.06 -15.08 -13.06
N PRO A 225 3.32 -15.83 -12.23
CA PRO A 225 2.06 -15.35 -11.66
C PRO A 225 2.32 -14.08 -10.85
N PRO A 226 1.55 -12.98 -11.06
CA PRO A 226 1.66 -11.78 -10.25
C PRO A 226 1.24 -12.08 -8.80
N VAL A 227 1.96 -11.49 -7.85
CA VAL A 227 1.78 -11.72 -6.42
C VAL A 227 1.48 -10.40 -5.72
N MET A 228 0.39 -10.36 -4.95
CA MET A 228 0.10 -9.28 -4.01
C MET A 228 0.56 -9.69 -2.61
N PHE A 229 1.33 -8.84 -1.95
CA PHE A 229 1.61 -8.94 -0.51
C PHE A 229 0.50 -8.21 0.25
N TYR A 230 -0.62 -8.90 0.49
CA TYR A 230 -1.81 -8.32 1.10
C TYR A 230 -1.72 -8.26 2.62
N ASN A 231 -2.57 -7.43 3.20
CA ASN A 231 -2.72 -7.28 4.64
C ASN A 231 -4.00 -7.98 5.10
N GLY A 232 -3.91 -8.78 6.14
CA GLY A 232 -5.04 -9.50 6.71
C GLY A 232 -5.04 -9.42 8.21
N ALA A 233 -6.22 -9.50 8.84
CA ALA A 233 -6.35 -9.43 10.27
C ALA A 233 -7.51 -10.25 10.82
N THR A 234 -7.43 -10.53 12.12
CA THR A 234 -8.50 -11.05 12.94
C THR A 234 -9.46 -9.93 13.39
N ALA A 235 -10.60 -10.27 14.00
CA ALA A 235 -11.61 -9.30 14.44
C ALA A 235 -11.09 -8.31 15.51
N ASP A 236 -10.03 -8.65 16.23
CA ASP A 236 -9.34 -7.79 17.18
C ASP A 236 -8.20 -6.97 16.53
N ALA A 237 -8.26 -6.82 15.20
CA ALA A 237 -7.36 -5.98 14.39
C ALA A 237 -5.87 -6.32 14.54
N ARG A 238 -5.53 -7.60 14.63
CA ARG A 238 -4.15 -8.06 14.59
C ARG A 238 -3.69 -8.22 13.14
N TRP A 239 -3.16 -7.15 12.58
CA TRP A 239 -2.76 -7.10 11.19
C TRP A 239 -1.43 -7.81 10.92
N ARG A 240 -1.43 -8.63 9.89
CA ARG A 240 -0.32 -9.45 9.40
C ARG A 240 -0.18 -9.29 7.89
N ILE A 241 1.00 -9.55 7.38
CA ILE A 241 1.26 -9.54 5.94
C ILE A 241 1.31 -10.97 5.43
N GLY A 242 0.53 -11.26 4.41
CA GLY A 242 0.58 -12.51 3.65
C GLY A 242 0.81 -12.25 2.17
N TRP A 243 0.65 -13.30 1.37
CA TRP A 243 0.73 -13.17 -0.08
C TRP A 243 -0.37 -13.98 -0.76
N VAL A 244 -0.78 -13.50 -1.93
CA VAL A 244 -1.72 -14.16 -2.83
C VAL A 244 -1.21 -14.02 -4.26
N ALA A 245 -1.19 -15.11 -5.01
CA ALA A 245 -0.82 -15.15 -6.43
C ALA A 245 -2.07 -15.23 -7.30
N PHE A 246 -2.06 -14.49 -8.41
CA PHE A 246 -3.15 -14.44 -9.37
C PHE A 246 -2.74 -15.03 -10.72
N ASP A 247 -3.71 -15.27 -11.58
CA ASP A 247 -3.46 -15.42 -13.00
C ASP A 247 -3.02 -14.08 -13.63
N GLU A 248 -2.55 -14.11 -14.86
CA GLU A 248 -1.99 -12.95 -15.57
C GLU A 248 -2.96 -11.78 -15.76
N ASN A 249 -4.26 -12.02 -15.60
CA ASN A 249 -5.32 -11.01 -15.72
C ASN A 249 -5.96 -10.66 -14.38
N TYR A 250 -5.45 -11.21 -13.27
CA TYR A 250 -5.99 -11.00 -11.92
C TYR A 250 -7.47 -11.38 -11.78
N THR A 251 -7.92 -12.36 -12.57
CA THR A 251 -9.31 -12.84 -12.54
C THR A 251 -9.51 -14.01 -11.59
N ARG A 252 -8.42 -14.66 -11.20
CA ARG A 252 -8.47 -15.84 -10.36
C ARG A 252 -7.24 -15.94 -9.46
N VAL A 253 -7.46 -16.28 -8.19
CA VAL A 253 -6.39 -16.69 -7.27
C VAL A 253 -5.86 -18.06 -7.71
N VAL A 254 -4.57 -18.17 -7.92
CA VAL A 254 -3.88 -19.41 -8.27
C VAL A 254 -3.19 -20.05 -7.08
N ASP A 255 -2.75 -19.22 -6.11
CA ASP A 255 -2.17 -19.69 -4.85
C ASP A 255 -2.31 -18.62 -3.75
N ARG A 256 -2.25 -19.00 -2.47
CA ARG A 256 -2.33 -18.06 -1.33
C ARG A 256 -1.64 -18.69 -0.13
N CYS A 257 -0.83 -17.92 0.59
CA CYS A 257 -0.15 -18.39 1.79
C CYS A 257 -1.13 -18.95 2.83
N ILE A 258 -0.75 -20.01 3.52
CA ILE A 258 -1.51 -20.56 4.65
C ILE A 258 -1.23 -19.75 5.90
N GLU A 259 0.06 -19.58 6.22
CA GLU A 259 0.52 -18.77 7.35
C GLU A 259 0.91 -17.36 6.89
N PRO A 260 0.88 -16.36 7.76
CA PRO A 260 1.36 -15.02 7.41
C PRO A 260 2.86 -15.06 7.13
N LEU A 261 3.27 -14.34 6.09
CA LEU A 261 4.68 -14.13 5.76
C LEU A 261 5.41 -13.31 6.83
N LEU A 262 4.71 -12.32 7.39
CA LEU A 262 5.28 -11.42 8.38
C LEU A 262 4.26 -11.10 9.47
N VAL A 263 4.71 -11.21 10.71
CA VAL A 263 3.98 -10.86 11.93
C VAL A 263 4.75 -9.81 12.72
N PRO A 264 4.08 -8.89 13.43
CA PRO A 264 4.75 -7.99 14.36
C PRO A 264 5.52 -8.75 15.45
N PRO A 265 6.53 -8.14 16.07
CA PRO A 265 7.19 -8.71 17.25
C PRO A 265 6.18 -9.04 18.37
N PRO A 266 6.51 -9.97 19.27
CA PRO A 266 5.63 -10.30 20.38
C PRO A 266 5.41 -9.10 21.33
N PRO A 267 4.32 -9.09 22.14
CA PRO A 267 3.94 -7.94 22.97
C PRO A 267 5.05 -7.37 23.86
N LYS A 268 5.98 -8.19 24.32
CA LYS A 268 7.12 -7.74 25.14
C LYS A 268 8.15 -6.89 24.39
N GLU A 269 8.12 -6.95 23.07
CA GLU A 269 9.08 -6.28 22.16
C GLU A 269 8.40 -5.17 21.35
N ARG A 270 7.12 -4.90 21.62
CA ARG A 270 6.33 -3.86 20.95
C ARG A 270 6.08 -2.68 21.85
N ALA A 271 6.14 -1.48 21.27
CA ALA A 271 5.77 -0.23 21.94
C ALA A 271 4.35 0.24 21.56
N GLY A 272 3.75 -0.33 20.54
CA GLY A 272 2.47 0.09 19.96
C GLY A 272 1.52 -1.06 19.62
N THR A 273 0.74 -0.86 18.58
CA THR A 273 -0.32 -1.76 18.12
C THR A 273 0.22 -3.08 17.52
N ASP A 274 -0.62 -4.11 17.46
CA ASP A 274 -0.29 -5.41 16.86
C ASP A 274 -0.47 -5.38 15.32
N ILE A 275 0.27 -4.48 14.65
CA ILE A 275 0.11 -4.19 13.23
C ILE A 275 1.44 -4.27 12.51
N ALA A 276 1.47 -5.07 11.42
CA ALA A 276 2.44 -4.98 10.35
C ALA A 276 1.64 -4.83 9.04
N PHE A 277 1.91 -3.78 8.27
CA PHE A 277 1.09 -3.39 7.12
C PHE A 277 1.96 -3.06 5.90
N ALA A 278 1.90 -3.90 4.87
CA ALA A 278 2.66 -3.76 3.63
C ALA A 278 2.11 -2.61 2.78
N ALA A 279 2.98 -1.75 2.27
CA ALA A 279 2.60 -0.60 1.46
C ALA A 279 3.25 -0.57 0.07
N SER A 280 4.49 -1.05 -0.08
CA SER A 280 5.16 -1.11 -1.38
C SER A 280 6.18 -2.24 -1.46
N CYS A 281 6.52 -2.66 -2.68
CA CYS A 281 7.61 -3.60 -2.92
C CYS A 281 8.46 -3.16 -4.11
N VAL A 282 9.75 -3.47 -4.02
CA VAL A 282 10.73 -3.20 -5.08
C VAL A 282 11.43 -4.49 -5.44
N ASP A 283 11.38 -4.86 -6.72
CA ASP A 283 12.16 -5.97 -7.24
C ASP A 283 13.64 -5.60 -7.29
N HIS A 284 14.51 -6.46 -6.75
CA HIS A 284 15.94 -6.20 -6.63
C HIS A 284 16.73 -7.49 -6.90
N PRO A 285 17.97 -7.43 -7.43
CA PRO A 285 18.80 -8.63 -7.65
C PRO A 285 19.01 -9.49 -6.40
N SER A 286 18.97 -8.87 -5.20
CA SER A 286 19.06 -9.60 -3.91
C SER A 286 17.75 -10.24 -3.46
N GLY A 287 16.63 -10.04 -4.14
CA GLY A 287 15.29 -10.50 -3.73
C GLY A 287 14.27 -9.39 -3.81
N ILE A 288 13.19 -9.50 -3.06
CA ILE A 288 12.11 -8.51 -3.03
C ILE A 288 12.28 -7.66 -1.79
N TYR A 289 12.40 -6.35 -1.95
CA TYR A 289 12.35 -5.42 -0.83
C TYR A 289 10.90 -5.02 -0.57
N LEU A 290 10.32 -5.55 0.51
CA LEU A 290 8.97 -5.24 0.97
C LEU A 290 9.03 -4.16 2.05
N TYR A 291 8.47 -2.99 1.76
CA TYR A 291 8.37 -1.87 2.69
C TYR A 291 7.02 -1.89 3.39
N TYR A 292 7.03 -1.70 4.70
CA TYR A 292 5.83 -1.78 5.52
C TYR A 292 5.90 -0.85 6.74
N SER A 293 4.74 -0.47 7.27
CA SER A 293 4.63 0.13 8.60
C SER A 293 4.54 -0.95 9.66
N LEU A 294 5.21 -0.69 10.77
CA LEU A 294 5.13 -1.51 11.97
C LEU A 294 4.55 -0.68 13.10
N GLU A 295 3.56 -1.26 13.82
CA GLU A 295 2.86 -0.61 14.96
C GLU A 295 2.17 0.71 14.59
N ASP A 296 1.88 0.97 13.31
CA ASP A 296 1.41 2.25 12.76
C ASP A 296 2.27 3.46 13.16
N ARG A 297 3.57 3.27 13.33
CA ARG A 297 4.48 4.29 13.86
C ARG A 297 5.81 4.38 13.17
N VAL A 298 6.35 3.25 12.72
CA VAL A 298 7.72 3.16 12.23
C VAL A 298 7.80 2.35 10.94
N LEU A 299 8.80 2.66 10.14
CA LEU A 299 9.00 2.04 8.84
C LEU A 299 10.02 0.91 8.91
N ARG A 300 9.77 -0.14 8.16
CA ARG A 300 10.64 -1.30 8.02
C ARG A 300 10.76 -1.72 6.56
N ARG A 301 11.86 -2.41 6.24
CA ARG A 301 12.05 -3.11 4.97
C ARG A 301 12.38 -4.57 5.24
N ALA A 302 11.60 -5.48 4.70
CA ALA A 302 11.92 -6.90 4.71
C ALA A 302 12.60 -7.28 3.38
N LEU A 303 13.68 -8.07 3.45
CA LEU A 303 14.19 -8.79 2.30
C LEU A 303 13.46 -10.12 2.21
N VAL A 304 12.65 -10.25 1.18
CA VAL A 304 11.83 -11.44 0.91
C VAL A 304 12.46 -12.27 -0.19
N ARG A 305 12.61 -13.57 0.04
CA ARG A 305 13.06 -14.56 -0.94
C ARG A 305 11.89 -15.39 -1.42
N ARG A 306 11.82 -15.58 -2.73
CA ARG A 306 10.98 -16.63 -3.28
C ARG A 306 11.66 -17.97 -3.08
N LEU A 307 10.96 -18.92 -2.50
CA LEU A 307 11.45 -20.27 -2.29
C LEU A 307 11.30 -21.09 -3.57
N ALA A 308 12.25 -21.98 -3.81
CA ALA A 308 12.10 -22.95 -4.89
C ALA A 308 10.93 -23.90 -4.56
N PRO A 309 10.16 -24.34 -5.56
CA PRO A 309 9.16 -25.39 -5.34
C PRO A 309 9.82 -26.60 -4.66
N VAL A 310 9.21 -27.07 -3.59
CA VAL A 310 9.63 -28.35 -2.99
C VAL A 310 9.22 -29.43 -4.00
N GLY A 311 10.22 -30.05 -4.62
CA GLY A 311 10.07 -31.10 -5.63
C GLY A 311 9.46 -32.39 -5.09
#